data_9c9922fee8792e82dd92003ac9c7324e
#
_entry.id   9c9922fee8792e82dd92003ac9c7324e
#
_cell.length_a   1.000
_cell.length_b   1.000
_cell.length_c   1.000
_cell.angle_alpha   90.00
_cell.angle_beta   90.00
_cell.angle_gamma   90.00
#
_symmetry.space_group_name_H-M   'P 1'
#
loop_
_entity.id
_entity.type
_entity.pdbx_description
1 polymer ?
#
loop_
_entity_poly.entity_id
_entity_poly.type
_entity_poly.pdbx_seq_one_letter_code
_entity_poly.pdbx_strand_id
1 'polypeptide(L)'
;MEKARIISSLKRFKELKGDTYDIVRIGLFGSRARDMTHNKSDIDVVVVLGKPDMFNLIGIKQDLEEEFKCSVDLIRHREKMNPFLKKRIDKEAIYV
;
A
#
# COMPACT_ATOMS: atom_id res chain seq x y z
N MET A 1 -4.95 14.57 -1.96
CA MET A 1 -3.50 14.40 -1.66
C MET A 1 -2.78 14.02 -2.94
N GLU A 2 -1.68 14.66 -3.21
CA GLU A 2 -0.91 14.42 -4.43
C GLU A 2 -0.17 13.09 -4.38
N LYS A 3 -0.01 12.48 -5.55
CA LYS A 3 0.69 11.21 -5.71
C LYS A 3 2.10 11.23 -5.10
N ALA A 4 2.87 12.29 -5.38
CA ALA A 4 4.24 12.41 -4.86
C ALA A 4 4.26 12.42 -3.32
N ARG A 5 3.28 13.05 -2.70
CA ARG A 5 3.18 13.11 -1.25
C ARG A 5 2.83 11.75 -0.66
N ILE A 6 1.94 11.01 -1.32
CA ILE A 6 1.59 9.65 -0.89
C ILE A 6 2.82 8.76 -0.97
N ILE A 7 3.55 8.82 -2.07
CA ILE A 7 4.75 8.02 -2.28
C ILE A 7 5.81 8.34 -1.22
N SER A 8 6.04 9.62 -0.93
CA SER A 8 6.99 10.02 0.11
C SER A 8 6.57 9.51 1.48
N SER A 9 5.27 9.56 1.79
CA SER A 9 4.75 9.06 3.06
C SER A 9 4.91 7.55 3.17
N LEU A 10 4.67 6.81 2.09
CA LEU A 10 4.86 5.36 2.09
C LEU A 10 6.32 4.98 2.28
N LYS A 11 7.22 5.72 1.64
CA LYS A 11 8.66 5.48 1.79
C LYS A 11 9.10 5.71 3.25
N ARG A 12 8.64 6.80 3.83
CA ARG A 12 8.93 7.11 5.24
C ARG A 12 8.33 6.05 6.16
N PHE A 13 7.11 5.62 5.89
CA PHE A 13 6.46 4.58 6.68
C PHE A 13 7.26 3.28 6.64
N LYS A 14 7.73 2.88 5.47
CA LYS A 14 8.57 1.70 5.33
C LYS A 14 9.85 1.82 6.14
N GLU A 15 10.49 2.98 6.12
CA GLU A 15 11.71 3.23 6.89
C GLU A 15 11.48 3.15 8.38
N LEU A 16 10.35 3.69 8.87
CA LEU A 16 10.05 3.75 10.29
C LEU A 16 9.41 2.48 10.84
N LYS A 17 8.59 1.83 10.06
CA LYS A 17 7.76 0.70 10.51
C LYS A 17 8.01 -0.60 9.77
N GLY A 18 8.94 -0.61 8.84
CA GLY A 18 9.23 -1.81 8.05
C GLY A 18 9.60 -3.01 8.90
N ASP A 19 10.47 -2.81 9.89
CA ASP A 19 10.87 -3.89 10.79
C ASP A 19 9.74 -4.32 11.73
N THR A 20 8.97 -3.36 12.20
CA THR A 20 7.86 -3.63 13.12
C THR A 20 6.82 -4.54 12.49
N TYR A 21 6.50 -4.30 11.23
CA TYR A 21 5.46 -5.04 10.50
C TYR A 21 6.01 -6.06 9.51
N ASP A 22 7.31 -6.24 9.47
CA ASP A 22 7.97 -7.16 8.54
C ASP A 22 7.63 -6.84 7.07
N ILE A 23 7.69 -5.56 6.73
CA ILE A 23 7.40 -5.08 5.38
C ILE A 23 8.62 -5.27 4.50
N VAL A 24 8.49 -6.12 3.47
CA VAL A 24 9.53 -6.31 2.47
C VAL A 24 9.40 -5.25 1.38
N ARG A 25 8.18 -5.00 0.92
CA ARG A 25 7.89 -3.98 -0.09
C ARG A 25 6.55 -3.33 0.22
N ILE A 26 6.43 -2.06 -0.10
CA ILE A 26 5.17 -1.33 -0.01
C ILE A 26 5.08 -0.37 -1.18
N GLY A 27 3.89 -0.19 -1.72
CA GLY A 27 3.71 0.66 -2.89
C GLY A 27 2.31 1.20 -3.03
N LEU A 28 2.18 2.13 -3.97
CA LEU A 28 0.91 2.74 -4.34
C LEU A 28 0.34 2.02 -5.55
N PHE A 29 -0.95 1.77 -5.52
CA PHE A 29 -1.64 1.06 -6.59
C PHE A 29 -2.95 1.76 -6.92
N GLY A 30 -3.61 1.34 -7.99
CA GLY A 30 -4.94 1.82 -8.34
C GLY A 30 -4.96 3.21 -8.96
N SER A 31 -6.07 3.93 -8.78
CA SER A 31 -6.30 5.22 -9.44
C SER A 31 -5.26 6.28 -9.08
N ARG A 32 -4.79 6.29 -7.83
CA ARG A 32 -3.78 7.27 -7.39
C ARG A 32 -2.44 7.02 -8.07
N ALA A 33 -2.08 5.76 -8.33
CA ALA A 33 -0.85 5.41 -9.03
C ALA A 33 -0.92 5.83 -10.50
N ARG A 34 -2.12 5.87 -11.08
CA ARG A 34 -2.35 6.24 -12.47
C ARG A 34 -2.66 7.72 -12.67
N ASP A 35 -2.48 8.53 -11.65
CA ASP A 35 -2.80 9.97 -11.66
C ASP A 35 -4.28 10.28 -11.90
N MET A 36 -5.15 9.33 -11.67
CA MET A 36 -6.59 9.54 -11.76
C MET A 36 -7.10 10.03 -10.41
N THR A 37 -7.44 11.31 -10.34
CA THR A 37 -7.89 11.91 -9.09
C THR A 37 -9.39 11.85 -8.93
N HIS A 38 -9.85 11.11 -7.94
CA HIS A 38 -11.21 11.19 -7.45
C HIS A 38 -11.16 11.65 -6.01
N ASN A 39 -11.86 12.72 -5.69
CA ASN A 39 -11.80 13.35 -4.37
C ASN A 39 -12.19 12.44 -3.22
N LYS A 40 -12.91 11.37 -3.50
CA LYS A 40 -13.39 10.44 -2.48
C LYS A 40 -12.87 9.02 -2.65
N SER A 41 -11.88 8.83 -3.50
CA SER A 41 -11.33 7.50 -3.72
C SER A 41 -10.43 7.10 -2.56
N ASP A 42 -10.55 5.86 -2.14
CA ASP A 42 -9.62 5.27 -1.19
C ASP A 42 -8.23 5.24 -1.79
N ILE A 43 -7.24 5.26 -0.92
CA ILE A 43 -5.86 5.08 -1.35
C ILE A 43 -5.58 3.59 -1.35
N ASP A 44 -5.23 3.04 -2.50
CA ASP A 44 -4.90 1.62 -2.64
C ASP A 44 -3.42 1.41 -2.40
N VAL A 45 -3.08 0.63 -1.38
CA VAL A 45 -1.71 0.35 -1.00
C VAL A 45 -1.48 -1.15 -1.11
N VAL A 46 -0.38 -1.52 -1.76
CA VAL A 46 0.02 -2.93 -1.85
C VAL A 46 1.23 -3.15 -0.98
N VAL A 47 1.25 -4.27 -0.26
CA VAL A 47 2.38 -4.62 0.60
C VAL A 47 2.79 -6.07 0.38
N VAL A 48 4.10 -6.31 0.51
CA VAL A 48 4.68 -7.65 0.57
C VAL A 48 5.27 -7.80 1.95
N LEU A 49 4.78 -8.78 2.70
CA LEU A 49 5.29 -9.07 4.06
C LEU A 49 6.20 -10.28 4.02
N GLY A 50 7.25 -10.25 4.83
CA GLY A 50 8.14 -11.40 4.96
C GLY A 50 7.44 -12.58 5.62
N LYS A 51 6.71 -12.29 6.70
CA LYS A 51 5.86 -13.27 7.37
C LYS A 51 4.42 -12.80 7.33
N PRO A 52 3.51 -13.59 6.76
CA PRO A 52 2.09 -13.22 6.75
C PRO A 52 1.55 -13.15 8.17
N ASP A 53 1.04 -11.98 8.54
CA ASP A 53 0.48 -11.76 9.87
C ASP A 53 -0.69 -10.80 9.77
N MET A 54 -1.87 -11.29 10.13
CA MET A 54 -3.10 -10.49 10.03
C MET A 54 -3.05 -9.25 10.93
N PHE A 55 -2.47 -9.37 12.12
CA PHE A 55 -2.36 -8.23 13.03
C PHE A 55 -1.45 -7.15 12.45
N ASN A 56 -0.39 -7.55 11.75
CA ASN A 56 0.47 -6.59 11.06
C ASN A 56 -0.28 -5.89 9.94
N LEU A 57 -1.09 -6.60 9.18
CA LEU A 57 -1.90 -5.99 8.12
C LEU A 57 -2.87 -4.97 8.69
N ILE A 58 -3.55 -5.30 9.79
CA ILE A 58 -4.47 -4.39 10.45
C ILE A 58 -3.74 -3.15 10.95
N GLY A 59 -2.58 -3.34 11.58
CA GLY A 59 -1.76 -2.24 12.07
C GLY A 59 -1.30 -1.31 10.97
N ILE A 60 -0.82 -1.86 9.85
CA ILE A 60 -0.40 -1.08 8.69
C ILE A 60 -1.56 -0.24 8.17
N LYS A 61 -2.72 -0.87 8.00
CA LYS A 61 -3.90 -0.17 7.49
C LYS A 61 -4.30 0.99 8.41
N GLN A 62 -4.38 0.73 9.71
CA GLN A 62 -4.75 1.74 10.70
C GLN A 62 -3.76 2.91 10.71
N ASP A 63 -2.47 2.60 10.72
CA ASP A 63 -1.43 3.63 10.74
C ASP A 63 -1.49 4.50 9.49
N LEU A 64 -1.69 3.89 8.32
CA LEU A 64 -1.77 4.63 7.07
C LEU A 64 -3.05 5.46 6.98
N GLU A 65 -4.17 4.94 7.46
CA GLU A 65 -5.42 5.71 7.51
C GLU A 65 -5.29 6.93 8.41
N GLU A 66 -4.59 6.79 9.50
CA GLU A 66 -4.32 7.91 10.41
C GLU A 66 -3.41 8.95 9.74
N GLU A 67 -2.37 8.48 9.04
CA GLU A 67 -1.43 9.36 8.34
C GLU A 67 -2.11 10.13 7.20
N PHE A 68 -2.91 9.45 6.40
CA PHE A 68 -3.54 10.05 5.22
C PHE A 68 -4.89 10.70 5.50
N LYS A 69 -5.47 10.46 6.68
CA LYS A 69 -6.79 10.99 7.05
C LYS A 69 -7.89 10.57 6.06
N CYS A 70 -7.77 9.37 5.50
CA CYS A 70 -8.77 8.82 4.61
C CYS A 70 -8.69 7.30 4.63
N SER A 71 -9.66 6.64 4.02
CA SER A 71 -9.68 5.18 3.95
C SER A 71 -8.54 4.64 3.09
N VAL A 72 -7.93 3.58 3.55
CA VAL A 72 -6.87 2.89 2.83
C VAL A 72 -7.33 1.48 2.51
N ASP A 73 -7.21 1.09 1.25
CA ASP A 73 -7.47 -0.26 0.80
C ASP A 73 -6.13 -0.99 0.73
N LEU A 74 -5.88 -1.86 1.68
CA LEU A 74 -4.60 -2.54 1.79
C LEU A 74 -4.68 -3.92 1.14
N ILE A 75 -3.82 -4.14 0.15
CA ILE A 75 -3.75 -5.39 -0.59
C ILE A 75 -2.42 -6.06 -0.28
N ARG A 76 -2.46 -7.31 0.17
CA ARG A 76 -1.23 -8.07 0.38
C ARG A 76 -0.89 -8.84 -0.89
N HIS A 77 0.24 -8.51 -1.49
CA HIS A 77 0.75 -9.24 -2.65
C HIS A 77 1.35 -10.57 -2.21
N ARG A 78 0.98 -11.65 -2.88
CA ARG A 78 1.48 -13.00 -2.58
C ARG A 78 1.39 -13.88 -3.82
N GLU A 79 2.12 -14.99 -3.82
CA GLU A 79 2.12 -15.92 -4.97
C GLU A 79 0.74 -16.48 -5.27
N LYS A 80 0.01 -16.88 -4.22
CA LYS A 80 -1.30 -17.51 -4.38
C LYS A 80 -2.42 -16.50 -4.18
N MET A 81 -2.53 -15.56 -5.09
CA MET A 81 -3.61 -14.59 -5.10
C MET A 81 -4.30 -14.61 -6.46
N ASN A 82 -5.40 -13.88 -6.59
CA ASN A 82 -6.11 -13.78 -7.87
C ASN A 82 -5.11 -13.39 -8.97
N PRO A 83 -4.96 -14.21 -10.02
CA PRO A 83 -3.92 -13.96 -11.03
C PRO A 83 -4.12 -12.67 -11.82
N PHE A 84 -5.37 -12.27 -12.05
CA PHE A 84 -5.64 -11.01 -12.75
C PHE A 84 -5.22 -9.81 -11.92
N LEU A 85 -5.54 -9.82 -10.62
CA LEU A 85 -5.15 -8.77 -9.70
C LEU A 85 -3.63 -8.72 -9.55
N LYS A 86 -2.99 -9.88 -9.39
CA LYS A 86 -1.55 -9.97 -9.27
C LYS A 86 -0.85 -9.37 -10.48
N LYS A 87 -1.33 -9.71 -11.68
CA LYS A 87 -0.77 -9.17 -12.92
C LYS A 87 -0.93 -7.66 -13.03
N ARG A 88 -2.09 -7.14 -12.62
CA ARG A 88 -2.32 -5.70 -12.61
C ARG A 88 -1.40 -4.99 -11.62
N ILE A 89 -1.24 -5.54 -10.43
CA ILE A 89 -0.33 -4.98 -9.41
C ILE A 89 1.09 -4.97 -9.92
N ASP A 90 1.56 -6.08 -10.49
CA ASP A 90 2.93 -6.19 -11.00
C ASP A 90 3.21 -5.18 -12.11
N LYS A 91 2.18 -4.82 -12.88
CA LYS A 91 2.31 -3.85 -13.98
C LYS A 91 2.16 -2.41 -13.51
N GLU A 92 1.25 -2.14 -12.58
CA GLU A 92 0.82 -0.78 -12.26
C GLU A 92 1.31 -0.24 -10.92
N ALA A 93 1.69 -1.10 -9.97
CA ALA A 93 2.08 -0.65 -8.65
C ALA A 93 3.41 0.10 -8.67
N ILE A 94 3.47 1.16 -7.87
CA ILE A 94 4.69 1.95 -7.69
C ILE A 94 5.23 1.63 -6.30
N TYR A 95 6.26 0.80 -6.24
CA TYR A 95 6.92 0.44 -4.99
C TYR A 95 7.95 1.48 -4.56
N VAL A 96 8.11 1.61 -3.26
CA VAL A 96 9.10 2.53 -2.70
C VAL A 96 10.22 1.80 -1.99
#